data_f1b96f55ae58394dcffad47f3450c10f
#
_entry.id   f1b96f55ae58394dcffad47f3450c10f
#
_cell.length_a   1.000
_cell.length_b   1.000
_cell.length_c   1.000
_cell.angle_alpha   90.00
_cell.angle_beta   90.00
_cell.angle_gamma   90.00
#
_symmetry.space_group_name_H-M   'P 1'
#
loop_
_entity.id
_entity.type
_entity.pdbx_description
1 polymer ?
#
loop_
_entity_poly.entity_id
_entity_poly.type
_entity_poly.pdbx_seq_one_letter_code
_entity_poly.pdbx_strand_id
1 'polypeptide(L)'
;MKKSVFTYILVLVLTALVLAGLTFGLRSTAQANKQSVQLRMMQALLPGSESFIEEAYTGEDTTIRSVHKGNDGFVIEVATQGYADEITMLVGVRSNGKVTGLMVADMHETAGLGSAALTDWEFLAQFLNTSGDATIGDGVDGLSGATVTSKAVARCVNSAVAYVTGSDVESGATSWGG
;
A
#
# COMPACT_ATOMS: atom_id res chain seq x y z
N MET A 1 7.77 23.16 -56.35
CA MET A 1 6.97 23.28 -55.16
C MET A 1 6.39 21.94 -54.65
N LYS A 2 5.81 21.04 -55.47
CA LYS A 2 5.21 19.77 -55.00
C LYS A 2 6.22 18.79 -54.33
N LYS A 3 7.48 18.71 -54.82
CA LYS A 3 8.49 17.79 -54.26
C LYS A 3 8.94 18.20 -52.83
N SER A 4 9.06 19.48 -52.54
CA SER A 4 9.44 19.96 -51.20
C SER A 4 8.35 19.66 -50.16
N VAL A 5 7.09 19.86 -50.49
CA VAL A 5 5.96 19.58 -49.56
C VAL A 5 5.89 18.08 -49.23
N PHE A 6 6.10 17.21 -50.22
CA PHE A 6 6.14 15.77 -50.01
C PHE A 6 7.28 15.36 -49.06
N THR A 7 8.47 15.96 -49.19
CA THR A 7 9.61 15.68 -48.31
C THR A 7 9.32 16.10 -46.86
N TYR A 8 8.67 17.25 -46.65
CA TYR A 8 8.31 17.69 -45.29
C TYR A 8 7.27 16.77 -44.64
N ILE A 9 6.27 16.33 -45.40
CA ILE A 9 5.28 15.35 -44.90
C ILE A 9 5.94 14.03 -44.55
N LEU A 10 6.85 13.53 -45.38
CA LEU A 10 7.59 12.30 -45.12
C LEU A 10 8.41 12.38 -43.82
N VAL A 11 9.14 13.48 -43.63
CA VAL A 11 9.93 13.70 -42.40
C VAL A 11 9.02 13.79 -41.19
N LEU A 12 7.88 14.46 -41.28
CA LEU A 12 6.91 14.58 -40.19
C LEU A 12 6.31 13.21 -39.82
N VAL A 13 5.97 12.37 -40.78
CA VAL A 13 5.47 11.01 -40.54
C VAL A 13 6.58 10.15 -39.93
N LEU A 14 7.80 10.26 -40.40
CA LEU A 14 8.93 9.48 -39.88
C LEU A 14 9.24 9.86 -38.41
N THR A 15 9.24 11.16 -38.10
CA THR A 15 9.45 11.62 -36.70
C THR A 15 8.30 11.19 -35.79
N ALA A 16 7.05 11.22 -36.25
CA ALA A 16 5.90 10.75 -35.49
C ALA A 16 6.00 9.24 -35.20
N LEU A 17 6.43 8.43 -36.16
CA LEU A 17 6.66 6.98 -36.00
C LEU A 17 7.79 6.68 -34.99
N VAL A 18 8.89 7.43 -35.06
CA VAL A 18 9.99 7.28 -34.09
C VAL A 18 9.54 7.64 -32.69
N LEU A 19 8.82 8.75 -32.51
CA LEU A 19 8.29 9.16 -31.21
C LEU A 19 7.28 8.14 -30.66
N ALA A 20 6.39 7.61 -31.51
CA ALA A 20 5.43 6.57 -31.11
C ALA A 20 6.15 5.28 -30.67
N GLY A 21 7.19 4.86 -31.40
CA GLY A 21 8.00 3.70 -31.06
C GLY A 21 8.75 3.86 -29.72
N LEU A 22 9.34 5.04 -29.50
CA LEU A 22 10.01 5.36 -28.23
C LEU A 22 9.03 5.38 -27.04
N THR A 23 7.87 6.00 -27.20
CA THR A 23 6.85 6.05 -26.12
C THR A 23 6.32 4.66 -25.79
N PHE A 24 6.12 3.80 -26.78
CA PHE A 24 5.67 2.43 -26.57
C PHE A 24 6.73 1.60 -25.84
N GLY A 25 7.99 1.68 -26.26
CA GLY A 25 9.10 0.98 -25.61
C GLY A 25 9.33 1.42 -24.16
N LEU A 26 9.28 2.73 -23.90
CA LEU A 26 9.46 3.28 -22.55
C LEU A 26 8.31 2.88 -21.61
N ARG A 27 7.07 2.82 -22.10
CA ARG A 27 5.92 2.38 -21.28
C ARG A 27 6.04 0.92 -20.84
N SER A 28 6.46 0.03 -21.73
CA SER A 28 6.62 -1.40 -21.39
C SER A 28 7.71 -1.61 -20.33
N THR A 29 8.82 -0.91 -20.43
CA THR A 29 9.91 -0.99 -19.43
C THR A 29 9.48 -0.39 -18.09
N ALA A 30 8.76 0.72 -18.09
CA ALA A 30 8.26 1.35 -16.86
C ALA A 30 7.24 0.46 -16.13
N GLN A 31 6.37 -0.25 -16.88
CA GLN A 31 5.43 -1.19 -16.28
C GLN A 31 6.14 -2.41 -15.70
N ALA A 32 7.10 -3.00 -16.41
CA ALA A 32 7.89 -4.12 -15.90
C ALA A 32 8.66 -3.76 -14.61
N ASN A 33 9.24 -2.55 -14.56
CA ASN A 33 9.91 -2.06 -13.37
C ASN A 33 8.93 -1.87 -12.19
N LYS A 34 7.74 -1.30 -12.42
CA LYS A 34 6.73 -1.16 -11.36
C LYS A 34 6.33 -2.51 -10.78
N GLN A 35 6.03 -3.49 -11.63
CA GLN A 35 5.67 -4.84 -11.20
C GLN A 35 6.79 -5.51 -10.39
N SER A 36 8.05 -5.37 -10.82
CA SER A 36 9.17 -5.94 -10.09
C SER A 36 9.42 -5.29 -8.73
N VAL A 37 9.21 -3.99 -8.62
CA VAL A 37 9.31 -3.25 -7.35
C VAL A 37 8.17 -3.68 -6.41
N GLN A 38 6.93 -3.72 -6.92
CA GLN A 38 5.78 -4.15 -6.14
C GLN A 38 5.95 -5.59 -5.62
N LEU A 39 6.41 -6.51 -6.45
CA LEU A 39 6.68 -7.89 -6.05
C LEU A 39 7.72 -7.95 -4.92
N ARG A 40 8.83 -7.20 -5.03
CA ARG A 40 9.85 -7.15 -3.97
C ARG A 40 9.30 -6.58 -2.66
N MET A 41 8.47 -5.56 -2.73
CA MET A 41 7.81 -5.00 -1.55
C MET A 41 6.92 -6.05 -0.87
N MET A 42 6.08 -6.75 -1.63
CA MET A 42 5.23 -7.81 -1.09
C MET A 42 6.06 -8.97 -0.51
N GLN A 43 7.16 -9.37 -1.16
CA GLN A 43 8.07 -10.39 -0.64
C GLN A 43 8.75 -9.98 0.66
N ALA A 44 9.06 -8.70 0.84
CA ALA A 44 9.59 -8.17 2.09
C ALA A 44 8.55 -8.20 3.22
N LEU A 45 7.27 -7.96 2.88
CA LEU A 45 6.17 -7.96 3.85
C LEU A 45 5.69 -9.36 4.21
N LEU A 46 5.77 -10.32 3.28
CA LEU A 46 5.41 -11.72 3.51
C LEU A 46 6.58 -12.63 3.07
N PRO A 47 7.61 -12.78 3.92
CA PRO A 47 8.77 -13.61 3.62
C PRO A 47 8.38 -15.08 3.40
N GLY A 48 8.92 -15.71 2.35
CA GLY A 48 8.60 -17.07 1.96
C GLY A 48 7.60 -17.19 0.80
N SER A 49 7.01 -16.08 0.37
CA SER A 49 6.15 -16.05 -0.83
C SER A 49 6.95 -15.57 -2.04
N GLU A 50 7.02 -16.41 -3.07
CA GLU A 50 7.74 -16.08 -4.32
C GLU A 50 6.86 -15.35 -5.33
N SER A 51 5.55 -15.58 -5.27
CA SER A 51 4.56 -14.98 -6.17
C SER A 51 3.31 -14.60 -5.41
N PHE A 52 2.55 -13.66 -5.97
CA PHE A 52 1.29 -13.18 -5.42
C PHE A 52 0.22 -13.18 -6.49
N ILE A 53 -0.99 -13.55 -6.09
CA ILE A 53 -2.19 -13.53 -6.93
C ILE A 53 -3.13 -12.49 -6.33
N GLU A 54 -3.54 -11.53 -7.13
CA GLU A 54 -4.54 -10.56 -6.73
C GLU A 54 -5.91 -11.24 -6.65
N GLU A 55 -6.54 -11.17 -5.48
CA GLU A 55 -7.90 -11.66 -5.23
C GLU A 55 -8.87 -10.48 -5.20
N ALA A 56 -10.01 -10.62 -5.86
CA ALA A 56 -11.06 -9.61 -5.82
C ALA A 56 -11.65 -9.55 -4.41
N TYR A 57 -11.55 -8.39 -3.77
CA TYR A 57 -12.18 -8.16 -2.47
C TYR A 57 -13.66 -7.81 -2.65
N THR A 58 -14.53 -8.55 -1.99
CA THR A 58 -15.99 -8.36 -2.01
C THR A 58 -16.59 -8.20 -0.61
N GLY A 59 -15.74 -7.95 0.41
CA GLY A 59 -16.17 -7.75 1.79
C GLY A 59 -16.77 -6.36 2.03
N GLU A 60 -17.28 -6.16 3.24
CA GLU A 60 -17.94 -4.90 3.65
C GLU A 60 -16.96 -3.84 4.18
N ASP A 61 -15.72 -4.23 4.52
CA ASP A 61 -14.72 -3.28 5.04
C ASP A 61 -14.20 -2.38 3.91
N THR A 62 -14.71 -1.18 3.84
CA THR A 62 -14.34 -0.17 2.83
C THR A 62 -12.91 0.32 2.93
N THR A 63 -12.18 -0.03 3.98
CA THR A 63 -10.76 0.34 4.12
C THR A 63 -9.84 -0.55 3.28
N ILE A 64 -10.24 -1.78 2.96
CA ILE A 64 -9.46 -2.70 2.15
C ILE A 64 -9.56 -2.28 0.67
N ARG A 65 -8.42 -2.03 0.04
CA ARG A 65 -8.30 -1.61 -1.37
C ARG A 65 -7.97 -2.76 -2.30
N SER A 66 -6.99 -3.59 -1.93
CA SER A 66 -6.60 -4.77 -2.69
C SER A 66 -6.06 -5.86 -1.79
N VAL A 67 -6.16 -7.10 -2.26
CA VAL A 67 -5.71 -8.30 -1.55
C VAL A 67 -4.83 -9.11 -2.47
N HIS A 68 -3.63 -9.42 -2.01
CA HIS A 68 -2.66 -10.23 -2.74
C HIS A 68 -2.33 -11.48 -1.93
N LYS A 69 -2.76 -12.63 -2.43
CA LYS A 69 -2.50 -13.93 -1.79
C LYS A 69 -1.12 -14.44 -2.17
N GLY A 70 -0.31 -14.73 -1.16
CA GLY A 70 0.97 -15.42 -1.28
C GLY A 70 0.87 -16.90 -0.87
N ASN A 71 2.03 -17.55 -0.68
CA ASN A 71 2.09 -18.96 -0.35
C ASN A 71 1.56 -19.28 1.06
N ASP A 72 1.85 -18.41 2.04
CA ASP A 72 1.54 -18.62 3.47
C ASP A 72 0.85 -17.42 4.11
N GLY A 73 0.02 -16.73 3.36
CA GLY A 73 -0.68 -15.56 3.86
C GLY A 73 -1.04 -14.58 2.75
N PHE A 74 -1.21 -13.33 3.15
CA PHE A 74 -1.71 -12.27 2.29
C PHE A 74 -0.89 -10.99 2.49
N VAL A 75 -0.79 -10.19 1.45
CA VAL A 75 -0.42 -8.78 1.53
C VAL A 75 -1.66 -7.98 1.16
N ILE A 76 -2.11 -7.16 2.08
CA ILE A 76 -3.38 -6.44 1.98
C ILE A 76 -3.07 -4.94 1.93
N GLU A 77 -3.60 -4.28 0.93
CA GLU A 77 -3.57 -2.82 0.83
C GLU A 77 -4.79 -2.26 1.56
N VAL A 78 -4.52 -1.47 2.58
CA VAL A 78 -5.54 -0.86 3.43
C VAL A 78 -5.36 0.64 3.43
N ALA A 79 -6.45 1.38 3.29
CA ALA A 79 -6.46 2.83 3.32
C ALA A 79 -7.42 3.33 4.39
N THR A 80 -6.98 4.28 5.20
CA THR A 80 -7.80 4.89 6.26
C THR A 80 -7.49 6.37 6.41
N GLN A 81 -8.45 7.11 6.97
CA GLN A 81 -8.24 8.53 7.25
C GLN A 81 -7.20 8.71 8.36
N GLY A 82 -6.11 9.42 8.06
CA GLY A 82 -5.13 9.92 9.00
C GLY A 82 -5.54 11.26 9.61
N TYR A 83 -4.56 12.04 10.04
CA TYR A 83 -4.81 13.39 10.58
C TYR A 83 -5.13 14.41 9.49
N ALA A 84 -4.33 14.49 8.44
CA ALA A 84 -4.50 15.46 7.36
C ALA A 84 -5.21 14.84 6.15
N ASP A 85 -4.85 13.62 5.76
CA ASP A 85 -5.34 12.97 4.55
C ASP A 85 -5.41 11.44 4.74
N GLU A 86 -5.77 10.73 3.68
CA GLU A 86 -5.79 9.27 3.65
C GLU A 86 -4.36 8.70 3.70
N ILE A 87 -4.19 7.67 4.50
CA ILE A 87 -2.96 6.89 4.62
C ILE A 87 -3.22 5.53 3.99
N THR A 88 -2.40 5.14 3.03
CA THR A 88 -2.44 3.82 2.42
C THR A 88 -1.26 2.99 2.89
N MET A 89 -1.54 1.80 3.41
CA MET A 89 -0.54 0.87 3.92
C MET A 89 -0.65 -0.50 3.24
N LEU A 90 0.50 -1.14 3.05
CA LEU A 90 0.60 -2.56 2.75
C LEU A 90 0.90 -3.31 4.03
N VAL A 91 0.08 -4.29 4.37
CA VAL A 91 0.23 -5.11 5.57
C VAL A 91 0.35 -6.58 5.16
N GLY A 92 1.47 -7.19 5.52
CA GLY A 92 1.70 -8.63 5.35
C GLY A 92 1.15 -9.39 6.55
N VAL A 93 0.27 -10.36 6.31
CA VAL A 93 -0.36 -11.17 7.35
C VAL A 93 -0.27 -12.64 6.96
N ARG A 94 0.28 -13.48 7.83
CA ARG A 94 0.27 -14.93 7.61
C ARG A 94 -1.12 -15.52 7.75
N SER A 95 -1.31 -16.71 7.19
CA SER A 95 -2.57 -17.47 7.29
C SER A 95 -3.01 -17.76 8.75
N ASN A 96 -2.09 -17.68 9.70
CA ASN A 96 -2.40 -17.81 11.14
C ASN A 96 -2.79 -16.46 11.81
N GLY A 97 -3.00 -15.39 11.04
CA GLY A 97 -3.38 -14.07 11.52
C GLY A 97 -2.23 -13.23 12.09
N LYS A 98 -0.98 -13.67 12.01
CA LYS A 98 0.15 -12.90 12.52
C LYS A 98 0.68 -11.90 11.49
N VAL A 99 0.85 -10.66 11.90
CA VAL A 99 1.48 -9.59 11.09
C VAL A 99 2.96 -9.89 10.90
N THR A 100 3.41 -9.93 9.66
CA THR A 100 4.80 -10.19 9.29
C THR A 100 5.58 -8.96 8.87
N GLY A 101 4.88 -7.93 8.41
CA GLY A 101 5.46 -6.68 7.99
C GLY A 101 4.40 -5.65 7.65
N LEU A 102 4.76 -4.39 7.72
CA LEU A 102 3.91 -3.30 7.28
C LEU A 102 4.75 -2.21 6.62
N MET A 103 4.18 -1.53 5.64
CA MET A 103 4.83 -0.47 4.88
C MET A 103 3.79 0.57 4.49
N VAL A 104 4.17 1.83 4.58
CA VAL A 104 3.37 2.93 4.03
C VAL A 104 3.55 2.94 2.51
N ALA A 105 2.46 2.76 1.77
CA ALA A 105 2.45 2.77 0.32
C ALA A 105 2.28 4.19 -0.23
N ASP A 106 1.41 4.98 0.40
CA ASP A 106 1.20 6.38 0.05
C ASP A 106 0.76 7.17 1.28
N MET A 107 1.20 8.43 1.35
CA MET A 107 0.82 9.35 2.41
C MET A 107 0.84 10.80 1.93
N HIS A 108 -0.19 11.54 2.28
CA HIS A 108 -0.28 12.99 2.10
C HIS A 108 -0.42 13.69 3.46
N GLU A 109 0.25 13.18 4.48
CA GLU A 109 0.23 13.75 5.82
C GLU A 109 1.02 15.05 5.91
N THR A 110 0.60 15.91 6.85
CA THR A 110 1.32 17.15 7.15
C THR A 110 2.75 16.85 7.58
N ALA A 111 3.71 17.51 6.97
CA ALA A 111 5.12 17.40 7.34
C ALA A 111 5.31 17.72 8.83
N GLY A 112 5.88 16.78 9.56
CA GLY A 112 6.11 16.89 11.01
C GLY A 112 5.57 15.68 11.77
N LEU A 113 4.57 15.86 12.63
CA LEU A 113 4.13 14.83 13.58
C LEU A 113 3.48 13.60 12.93
N GLY A 114 2.56 13.78 11.96
CA GLY A 114 1.89 12.67 11.28
C GLY A 114 2.85 11.84 10.42
N SER A 115 3.67 12.50 9.61
CA SER A 115 4.66 11.82 8.77
C SER A 115 5.75 11.14 9.61
N ALA A 116 6.09 11.65 10.80
CA ALA A 116 7.03 11.01 11.71
C ALA A 116 6.52 9.62 12.15
N ALA A 117 5.24 9.49 12.49
CA ALA A 117 4.65 8.21 12.88
C ALA A 117 4.76 7.15 11.76
N LEU A 118 4.60 7.57 10.51
CA LEU A 118 4.63 6.67 9.35
C LEU A 118 6.05 6.25 8.93
N THR A 119 7.08 6.90 9.46
CA THR A 119 8.49 6.61 9.19
C THR A 119 9.27 6.13 10.42
N ASP A 120 8.65 6.17 11.60
CA ASP A 120 9.24 5.71 12.84
C ASP A 120 9.26 4.18 12.91
N TRP A 121 10.45 3.62 12.75
CA TRP A 121 10.64 2.17 12.79
C TRP A 121 10.27 1.55 14.15
N GLU A 122 10.57 2.20 15.26
CA GLU A 122 10.30 1.67 16.60
C GLU A 122 8.79 1.59 16.84
N PHE A 123 8.05 2.60 16.39
CA PHE A 123 6.60 2.60 16.42
C PHE A 123 6.01 1.50 15.53
N LEU A 124 6.42 1.42 14.27
CA LEU A 124 5.89 0.43 13.32
C LEU A 124 6.24 -1.00 13.73
N ALA A 125 7.41 -1.23 14.32
CA ALA A 125 7.82 -2.57 14.75
C ALA A 125 6.93 -3.17 15.85
N GLN A 126 6.23 -2.34 16.63
CA GLN A 126 5.32 -2.83 17.67
C GLN A 126 4.15 -3.65 17.12
N PHE A 127 3.77 -3.41 15.86
CA PHE A 127 2.70 -4.16 15.21
C PHE A 127 3.12 -5.55 14.71
N LEU A 128 4.42 -5.84 14.64
CA LEU A 128 4.90 -7.14 14.18
C LEU A 128 4.49 -8.23 15.16
N ASN A 129 4.02 -9.36 14.63
CA ASN A 129 3.48 -10.50 15.37
C ASN A 129 2.18 -10.23 16.17
N THR A 130 1.55 -9.07 16.05
CA THR A 130 0.19 -8.85 16.58
C THR A 130 -0.84 -9.67 15.80
N SER A 131 -2.05 -9.81 16.33
CA SER A 131 -3.11 -10.67 15.80
C SER A 131 -4.42 -9.92 15.57
N GLY A 132 -4.38 -8.62 15.26
CA GLY A 132 -5.57 -7.80 15.01
C GLY A 132 -6.20 -7.18 16.26
N ASP A 133 -5.48 -7.16 17.35
CA ASP A 133 -5.84 -6.59 18.64
C ASP A 133 -5.01 -5.35 19.00
N ALA A 134 -4.33 -4.78 18.03
CA ALA A 134 -3.46 -3.63 18.24
C ALA A 134 -4.29 -2.38 18.62
N THR A 135 -4.10 -1.90 19.85
CA THR A 135 -4.78 -0.71 20.37
C THR A 135 -3.76 0.29 20.90
N ILE A 136 -3.86 1.54 20.47
CA ILE A 136 -2.96 2.59 20.92
C ILE A 136 -3.25 2.93 22.39
N GLY A 137 -2.22 2.80 23.22
CA GLY A 137 -2.31 2.97 24.68
C GLY A 137 -2.60 1.69 25.43
N ASP A 138 -2.87 0.58 24.73
CA ASP A 138 -2.99 -0.76 25.29
C ASP A 138 -2.32 -1.77 24.34
N GLY A 139 -1.09 -2.14 24.64
CA GLY A 139 -0.28 -3.04 23.82
C GLY A 139 0.54 -2.40 22.71
N VAL A 140 0.21 -1.18 22.25
CA VAL A 140 0.99 -0.38 21.30
C VAL A 140 1.12 1.03 21.82
N ASP A 141 2.34 1.51 21.98
CA ASP A 141 2.62 2.89 22.38
C ASP A 141 2.45 3.84 21.19
N GLY A 142 1.55 4.80 21.31
CA GLY A 142 1.36 5.83 20.30
C GLY A 142 2.45 6.91 20.36
N LEU A 143 2.70 7.55 19.21
CA LEU A 143 3.65 8.66 19.17
C LEU A 143 3.02 9.95 19.69
N SER A 144 3.73 10.64 20.59
CA SER A 144 3.32 11.93 21.14
C SER A 144 3.11 12.96 20.04
N GLY A 145 1.94 13.58 20.03
CA GLY A 145 1.55 14.55 19.00
C GLY A 145 1.06 13.94 17.68
N ALA A 146 1.12 12.60 17.51
CA ALA A 146 0.64 11.89 16.32
C ALA A 146 -0.42 10.82 16.65
N THR A 147 -1.22 11.03 17.68
CA THR A 147 -2.19 10.04 18.17
C THR A 147 -3.21 9.64 17.09
N VAL A 148 -3.70 10.57 16.28
CA VAL A 148 -4.66 10.28 15.20
C VAL A 148 -4.02 9.37 14.16
N THR A 149 -2.82 9.71 13.70
CA THR A 149 -2.07 8.90 12.73
C THR A 149 -1.70 7.52 13.32
N SER A 150 -1.29 7.47 14.59
CA SER A 150 -1.01 6.19 15.27
C SER A 150 -2.24 5.27 15.31
N LYS A 151 -3.42 5.81 15.63
CA LYS A 151 -4.69 5.07 15.60
C LYS A 151 -5.06 4.63 14.18
N ALA A 152 -4.78 5.46 13.16
CA ALA A 152 -4.99 5.10 11.77
C ALA A 152 -4.14 3.89 11.36
N VAL A 153 -2.86 3.85 11.75
CA VAL A 153 -1.98 2.70 11.52
C VAL A 153 -2.53 1.43 12.20
N ALA A 154 -2.91 1.53 13.47
CA ALA A 154 -3.51 0.39 14.21
C ALA A 154 -4.77 -0.14 13.49
N ARG A 155 -5.62 0.75 12.98
CA ARG A 155 -6.81 0.38 12.22
C ARG A 155 -6.46 -0.35 10.92
N CYS A 156 -5.48 0.13 10.14
CA CYS A 156 -5.02 -0.56 8.94
C CYS A 156 -4.56 -1.99 9.25
N VAL A 157 -3.79 -2.16 10.32
CA VAL A 157 -3.28 -3.47 10.74
C VAL A 157 -4.42 -4.39 11.16
N ASN A 158 -5.34 -3.90 11.98
CA ASN A 158 -6.47 -4.70 12.48
C ASN A 158 -7.41 -5.11 11.33
N SER A 159 -7.73 -4.22 10.39
CA SER A 159 -8.51 -4.55 9.19
C SER A 159 -7.84 -5.64 8.33
N ALA A 160 -6.53 -5.54 8.13
CA ALA A 160 -5.80 -6.56 7.38
C ALA A 160 -5.82 -7.94 8.08
N VAL A 161 -5.65 -7.97 9.39
CA VAL A 161 -5.71 -9.23 10.15
C VAL A 161 -7.13 -9.79 10.19
N ALA A 162 -8.14 -8.95 10.37
CA ALA A 162 -9.55 -9.36 10.37
C ALA A 162 -9.94 -10.02 9.04
N TYR A 163 -9.47 -9.49 7.90
CA TYR A 163 -9.66 -10.14 6.61
C TYR A 163 -9.14 -11.57 6.59
N VAL A 164 -7.93 -11.81 7.11
CA VAL A 164 -7.29 -13.13 7.09
C VAL A 164 -7.92 -14.10 8.07
N THR A 165 -8.33 -13.61 9.24
CA THR A 165 -8.89 -14.45 10.32
C THR A 165 -10.40 -14.64 10.22
N GLY A 166 -11.09 -13.84 9.39
CA GLY A 166 -12.56 -13.80 9.33
C GLY A 166 -13.19 -13.21 10.59
N SER A 167 -12.42 -12.46 11.39
CA SER A 167 -12.92 -11.81 12.60
C SER A 167 -13.63 -10.51 12.21
N ASP A 168 -14.69 -10.15 12.92
CA ASP A 168 -15.29 -8.83 12.80
C ASP A 168 -14.29 -7.77 13.26
N VAL A 169 -14.17 -6.68 12.49
CA VAL A 169 -13.38 -5.51 12.88
C VAL A 169 -14.18 -4.74 13.93
N GLU A 170 -14.33 -5.29 15.12
CA GLU A 170 -14.68 -4.48 16.28
C GLU A 170 -13.46 -3.62 16.63
N SER A 171 -13.30 -2.58 15.83
CA SER A 171 -12.22 -1.64 16.04
C SER A 171 -12.57 -0.77 17.25
N GLY A 172 -11.99 -1.06 18.40
CA GLY A 172 -11.88 -0.08 19.50
C GLY A 172 -11.22 1.25 19.07
N ALA A 173 -10.77 1.33 17.83
CA ALA A 173 -10.25 2.52 17.18
C ALA A 173 -11.32 3.50 16.68
N THR A 174 -12.60 3.16 16.69
CA THR A 174 -13.69 4.01 16.15
C THR A 174 -14.41 4.86 17.17
N SER A 175 -14.20 4.68 18.48
CA SER A 175 -14.79 5.62 19.43
C SER A 175 -13.96 6.90 19.48
N TRP A 176 -14.37 7.90 18.73
CA TRP A 176 -14.03 9.28 19.01
C TRP A 176 -14.70 9.59 20.36
N GLY A 177 -13.92 9.50 21.44
CA GLY A 177 -14.34 10.04 22.71
C GLY A 177 -14.56 11.54 22.53
N GLY A 178 -15.82 11.99 22.54
CA GLY A 178 -16.18 13.39 22.64
C GLY A 178 -15.82 13.95 24.01
#